data_792bdc20448010100d8440901a991802
#
_entry.id   792bdc20448010100d8440901a991802
#
_cell.length_a   1.000
_cell.length_b   1.000
_cell.length_c   1.000
_cell.angle_alpha   90.00
_cell.angle_beta   90.00
_cell.angle_gamma   90.00
#
_symmetry.space_group_name_H-M   'P 1'
#
loop_
_entity.id
_entity.type
_entity.pdbx_description
1 polymer ?
#
loop_
_entity_poly.entity_id
_entity_poly.type
_entity_poly.pdbx_seq_one_letter_code
_entity_poly.pdbx_strand_id
1 'polypeptide(L)'
;MEKLRVGIVFGGKSAEHEVSLQSAKNIVDAIDKSRFDVVLLGIDKQGQWHVSDASNYLLNADDPAHIALRPSATSLAQVPGKHEHQLIDAQNGQPLPTVDVIFPIVHGTLGEDGSLQGMLRVANLPFVGSDVLASAACMDKDVTKRLLRDAGLNIAPFITLTRANRHNISFAEVESKLGLPLFVKPANQGSSVGVSKVTSEEQYTIAVDLAFEFDHKVIVEQGIKGREIECAVLGNDNPQASTCGEIVLTSDFYAYDTKYIDEDGAKVVVPAAIAPEINDKIRAIAVQAYQTLGCAGMARVDVFLTPENEVVINEINTLPGSLWQASGLGYTDLITRLIELALERHAADNALKTTM
;
A
#
# COMPACT_ATOMS: atom_id res chain seq x y z
N MET A 1 20.26 8.88 -25.83
CA MET A 1 19.18 9.54 -25.07
C MET A 1 19.68 9.78 -23.66
N GLU A 2 19.42 10.94 -23.13
CA GLU A 2 19.68 11.24 -21.72
C GLU A 2 18.77 10.37 -20.85
N LYS A 3 19.33 9.76 -19.79
CA LYS A 3 18.55 8.94 -18.88
C LYS A 3 17.63 9.81 -18.03
N LEU A 4 16.43 9.30 -17.72
CA LEU A 4 15.54 9.90 -16.73
C LEU A 4 16.08 9.64 -15.33
N ARG A 5 15.99 10.64 -14.46
CA ARG A 5 16.36 10.53 -13.05
C ARG A 5 15.16 10.17 -12.21
N VAL A 6 15.23 9.01 -11.55
CA VAL A 6 14.18 8.48 -10.69
C VAL A 6 14.59 8.68 -9.24
N GLY A 7 13.81 9.47 -8.53
CA GLY A 7 13.97 9.66 -7.08
C GLY A 7 13.23 8.56 -6.32
N ILE A 8 13.95 7.62 -5.74
CA ILE A 8 13.35 6.59 -4.90
C ILE A 8 13.18 7.15 -3.49
N VAL A 9 11.94 7.32 -3.05
CA VAL A 9 11.58 7.79 -1.71
C VAL A 9 11.24 6.57 -0.85
N PHE A 10 11.99 6.38 0.24
CA PHE A 10 11.92 5.17 1.05
C PHE A 10 12.22 5.43 2.51
N GLY A 11 11.98 4.45 3.38
CA GLY A 11 12.09 4.56 4.82
C GLY A 11 10.77 5.02 5.44
N GLY A 12 10.78 6.13 6.13
CA GLY A 12 9.59 6.77 6.69
C GLY A 12 9.42 6.61 8.19
N LYS A 13 8.60 7.48 8.75
CA LYS A 13 8.18 7.47 10.14
C LYS A 13 6.98 6.53 10.30
N SER A 14 7.22 5.23 10.20
CA SER A 14 6.18 4.23 10.33
C SER A 14 6.72 2.93 10.96
N ALA A 15 5.81 2.07 11.41
CA ALA A 15 6.15 0.74 11.90
C ALA A 15 6.76 -0.17 10.81
N GLU A 16 6.59 0.19 9.55
CA GLU A 16 7.07 -0.56 8.38
C GLU A 16 8.34 0.05 7.75
N HIS A 17 9.08 0.85 8.52
CA HIS A 17 10.30 1.52 8.04
C HIS A 17 11.31 0.54 7.43
N GLU A 18 11.63 -0.53 8.11
CA GLU A 18 12.60 -1.54 7.68
C GLU A 18 12.14 -2.30 6.43
N VAL A 19 10.84 -2.59 6.33
CA VAL A 19 10.24 -3.20 5.11
C VAL A 19 10.42 -2.28 3.92
N SER A 20 10.26 -0.97 4.10
CA SER A 20 10.51 0.03 3.06
C SER A 20 11.96 0.04 2.59
N LEU A 21 12.93 -0.10 3.50
CA LEU A 21 14.35 -0.19 3.15
C LEU A 21 14.64 -1.41 2.24
N GLN A 22 14.06 -2.56 2.59
CA GLN A 22 14.17 -3.78 1.81
C GLN A 22 13.55 -3.62 0.41
N SER A 23 12.37 -3.03 0.34
CA SER A 23 11.67 -2.77 -0.92
C SER A 23 12.45 -1.82 -1.82
N ALA A 24 13.05 -0.77 -1.25
CA ALA A 24 13.90 0.16 -1.99
C ALA A 24 15.12 -0.54 -2.58
N LYS A 25 15.79 -1.41 -1.80
CA LYS A 25 16.91 -2.22 -2.28
C LYS A 25 16.50 -3.05 -3.49
N ASN A 26 15.37 -3.72 -3.42
CA ASN A 26 14.87 -4.55 -4.52
C ASN A 26 14.62 -3.73 -5.80
N ILE A 27 14.08 -2.52 -5.67
CA ILE A 27 13.86 -1.62 -6.80
C ILE A 27 15.19 -1.13 -7.38
N VAL A 28 16.12 -0.70 -6.54
CA VAL A 28 17.46 -0.25 -6.98
C VAL A 28 18.20 -1.36 -7.75
N ASP A 29 18.10 -2.60 -7.27
CA ASP A 29 18.75 -3.74 -7.91
C ASP A 29 18.09 -4.10 -9.26
N ALA A 30 16.78 -3.94 -9.38
CA ALA A 30 16.00 -4.38 -10.55
C ALA A 30 15.73 -3.30 -11.59
N ILE A 31 15.82 -2.02 -11.27
CA ILE A 31 15.54 -0.92 -12.21
C ILE A 31 16.49 -0.97 -13.43
N ASP A 32 15.93 -0.66 -14.60
CA ASP A 32 16.71 -0.61 -15.85
C ASP A 32 17.68 0.57 -15.87
N LYS A 33 18.93 0.30 -15.55
CA LYS A 33 20.01 1.29 -15.45
C LYS A 33 20.46 1.81 -16.81
N SER A 34 20.02 1.21 -17.91
CA SER A 34 20.23 1.75 -19.26
C SER A 34 19.30 2.93 -19.58
N ARG A 35 18.16 3.01 -18.92
CA ARG A 35 17.13 4.04 -19.11
C ARG A 35 17.03 5.05 -17.97
N PHE A 36 17.39 4.65 -16.76
CA PHE A 36 17.15 5.43 -15.53
C PHE A 36 18.42 5.56 -14.69
N ASP A 37 18.66 6.79 -14.23
CA ASP A 37 19.56 7.07 -13.12
C ASP A 37 18.76 7.16 -11.82
N VAL A 38 19.32 6.66 -10.74
CA VAL A 38 18.66 6.57 -9.44
C VAL A 38 19.19 7.67 -8.52
N VAL A 39 18.27 8.41 -7.90
CA VAL A 39 18.55 9.32 -6.78
C VAL A 39 17.84 8.79 -5.56
N LEU A 40 18.56 8.53 -4.46
CA LEU A 40 17.99 7.94 -3.26
C LEU A 40 17.61 9.04 -2.25
N LEU A 41 16.33 9.07 -1.91
CA LEU A 41 15.73 10.02 -0.99
C LEU A 41 15.22 9.26 0.23
N GLY A 42 16.09 9.09 1.22
CA GLY A 42 15.80 8.35 2.44
C GLY A 42 15.08 9.19 3.48
N ILE A 43 14.02 8.65 4.08
CA ILE A 43 13.32 9.26 5.20
C ILE A 43 13.67 8.48 6.46
N ASP A 44 14.22 9.15 7.47
CA ASP A 44 14.56 8.50 8.73
C ASP A 44 13.32 8.25 9.61
N LYS A 45 13.52 7.59 10.75
CA LYS A 45 12.44 7.26 11.70
C LYS A 45 11.82 8.49 12.38
N GLN A 46 12.47 9.64 12.31
CA GLN A 46 11.93 10.92 12.78
C GLN A 46 11.14 11.66 11.70
N GLY A 47 11.20 11.21 10.46
CA GLY A 47 10.52 11.80 9.31
C GLY A 47 11.34 12.83 8.55
N GLN A 48 12.64 12.94 8.83
CA GLN A 48 13.55 13.82 8.10
C GLN A 48 13.98 13.18 6.79
N TRP A 49 14.04 14.00 5.74
CA TRP A 49 14.43 13.58 4.40
C TRP A 49 15.90 13.84 4.15
N HIS A 50 16.57 12.87 3.58
CA HIS A 50 18.00 12.92 3.28
C HIS A 50 18.29 12.45 1.85
N VAL A 51 19.31 13.03 1.22
CA VAL A 51 19.90 12.47 0.00
C VAL A 51 20.91 11.43 0.44
N SER A 52 20.73 10.19 0.00
CA SER A 52 21.58 9.06 0.37
C SER A 52 22.50 8.68 -0.78
N ASP A 53 23.68 8.15 -0.44
CA ASP A 53 24.63 7.62 -1.44
C ASP A 53 24.11 6.29 -2.02
N ALA A 54 23.89 6.26 -3.34
CA ALA A 54 23.40 5.08 -4.03
C ALA A 54 24.28 3.84 -3.89
N SER A 55 25.58 4.03 -3.62
CA SER A 55 26.52 2.92 -3.43
C SER A 55 26.58 2.41 -2.00
N ASN A 56 26.12 3.17 -1.00
CA ASN A 56 26.30 2.86 0.41
C ASN A 56 25.24 3.52 1.32
N TYR A 57 23.95 3.28 1.04
CA TYR A 57 22.85 3.91 1.78
C TYR A 57 22.24 3.04 2.89
N LEU A 58 22.58 1.74 2.93
CA LEU A 58 22.05 0.81 3.91
C LEU A 58 23.15 0.20 4.79
N LEU A 59 22.81 -0.01 6.05
CA LEU A 59 23.53 -0.88 6.98
C LEU A 59 22.84 -2.25 6.98
N ASN A 60 23.62 -3.33 7.02
CA ASN A 60 23.12 -4.71 7.08
C ASN A 60 22.09 -5.02 5.96
N ALA A 61 22.40 -4.62 4.72
CA ALA A 61 21.48 -4.68 3.60
C ALA A 61 20.93 -6.10 3.29
N ASP A 62 21.66 -7.13 3.65
CA ASP A 62 21.29 -8.53 3.43
C ASP A 62 20.67 -9.22 4.66
N ASP A 63 20.44 -8.47 5.75
CA ASP A 63 19.83 -8.96 6.97
C ASP A 63 18.54 -8.18 7.29
N PRO A 64 17.35 -8.71 6.93
CA PRO A 64 16.08 -8.03 7.16
C PRO A 64 15.80 -7.68 8.62
N ALA A 65 16.37 -8.42 9.56
CA ALA A 65 16.18 -8.17 11.00
C ALA A 65 16.98 -6.96 11.50
N HIS A 66 18.07 -6.61 10.82
CA HIS A 66 19.00 -5.55 11.27
C HIS A 66 19.23 -4.47 10.20
N ILE A 67 18.49 -4.48 9.09
CA ILE A 67 18.60 -3.47 8.05
C ILE A 67 18.30 -2.08 8.61
N ALA A 68 19.12 -1.10 8.25
CA ALA A 68 18.97 0.28 8.69
C ALA A 68 19.44 1.25 7.63
N LEU A 69 18.84 2.45 7.62
CA LEU A 69 19.27 3.56 6.79
C LEU A 69 20.58 4.12 7.35
N ARG A 70 21.61 4.19 6.50
CA ARG A 70 22.88 4.82 6.87
C ARG A 70 22.68 6.33 7.04
N PRO A 71 23.16 6.94 8.13
CA PRO A 71 23.09 8.38 8.33
C PRO A 71 23.70 9.15 7.14
N SER A 72 23.02 10.20 6.72
CA SER A 72 23.49 11.12 5.67
C SER A 72 23.58 12.54 6.22
N ALA A 73 24.61 13.28 5.80
CA ALA A 73 24.82 14.66 6.18
C ALA A 73 23.95 15.65 5.40
N THR A 74 23.38 15.22 4.25
CA THR A 74 22.59 16.09 3.38
C THR A 74 21.11 15.91 3.64
N SER A 75 20.49 16.85 4.35
CA SER A 75 19.03 16.91 4.48
C SER A 75 18.43 17.71 3.34
N LEU A 76 17.24 17.33 2.88
CA LEU A 76 16.55 17.98 1.79
C LEU A 76 15.25 18.64 2.23
N ALA A 77 14.87 19.71 1.50
CA ALA A 77 13.57 20.34 1.58
C ALA A 77 12.95 20.43 0.19
N GLN A 78 11.63 20.52 0.15
CA GLN A 78 10.87 20.75 -1.09
C GLN A 78 10.47 22.20 -1.20
N VAL A 79 10.47 22.73 -2.43
CA VAL A 79 10.02 24.09 -2.74
C VAL A 79 8.72 24.01 -3.53
N PRO A 80 7.59 24.29 -2.92
CA PRO A 80 6.29 24.26 -3.60
C PRO A 80 6.20 25.21 -4.78
N GLY A 81 5.46 24.83 -5.82
CA GLY A 81 5.15 25.67 -6.97
C GLY A 81 6.26 25.85 -7.99
N LYS A 82 7.42 25.26 -7.80
CA LYS A 82 8.49 25.26 -8.82
C LYS A 82 8.23 24.18 -9.89
N HIS A 83 8.70 24.44 -11.10
CA HIS A 83 8.68 23.47 -12.21
C HIS A 83 10.02 22.75 -12.37
N GLU A 84 11.09 23.34 -11.88
CA GLU A 84 12.45 22.80 -11.87
C GLU A 84 13.10 23.06 -10.51
N HIS A 85 14.07 22.22 -10.14
CA HIS A 85 14.77 22.33 -8.86
C HIS A 85 13.84 22.40 -7.64
N GLN A 86 12.85 21.49 -7.62
CA GLN A 86 11.89 21.39 -6.52
C GLN A 86 12.52 20.91 -5.21
N LEU A 87 13.70 20.26 -5.30
CA LEU A 87 14.44 19.76 -4.14
C LEU A 87 15.69 20.61 -3.92
N ILE A 88 15.88 21.01 -2.69
CA ILE A 88 17.03 21.81 -2.25
C ILE A 88 17.71 21.18 -1.03
N ASP A 89 18.99 21.46 -0.87
CA ASP A 89 19.68 21.20 0.39
C ASP A 89 19.11 22.11 1.48
N ALA A 90 18.57 21.53 2.53
CA ALA A 90 17.92 22.26 3.62
C ALA A 90 18.87 23.15 4.43
N GLN A 91 20.20 22.91 4.38
CA GLN A 91 21.19 23.65 5.14
C GLN A 91 21.63 24.94 4.42
N ASN A 92 21.75 24.91 3.11
CA ASN A 92 22.33 26.01 2.35
C ASN A 92 21.42 26.55 1.22
N GLY A 93 20.26 25.93 1.00
CA GLY A 93 19.29 26.34 -0.02
C GLY A 93 19.73 26.07 -1.46
N GLN A 94 20.83 25.35 -1.69
CA GLN A 94 21.30 25.05 -3.03
C GLN A 94 20.44 23.96 -3.68
N PRO A 95 20.16 24.06 -4.99
CA PRO A 95 19.46 23.02 -5.71
C PRO A 95 20.18 21.66 -5.62
N LEU A 96 19.41 20.61 -5.34
CA LEU A 96 19.87 19.23 -5.46
C LEU A 96 19.74 18.73 -6.92
N PRO A 97 20.31 17.57 -7.25
CA PRO A 97 20.14 16.99 -8.57
C PRO A 97 18.67 16.92 -8.99
N THR A 98 18.38 17.26 -10.23
CA THR A 98 17.03 17.21 -10.79
C THR A 98 16.49 15.81 -10.75
N VAL A 99 15.22 15.65 -10.35
CA VAL A 99 14.48 14.39 -10.36
C VAL A 99 13.32 14.54 -11.35
N ASP A 100 13.23 13.62 -12.31
CA ASP A 100 12.19 13.63 -13.34
C ASP A 100 10.90 12.97 -12.89
N VAL A 101 11.02 11.95 -12.03
CA VAL A 101 9.90 11.20 -11.46
C VAL A 101 10.28 10.63 -10.10
N ILE A 102 9.31 10.60 -9.20
CA ILE A 102 9.46 9.98 -7.88
C ILE A 102 8.88 8.57 -7.90
N PHE A 103 9.61 7.63 -7.34
CA PHE A 103 9.14 6.28 -7.04
C PHE A 103 9.02 6.13 -5.52
N PRO A 104 7.84 6.39 -4.95
CA PRO A 104 7.66 6.25 -3.51
C PRO A 104 7.49 4.77 -3.16
N ILE A 105 8.20 4.34 -2.15
CA ILE A 105 8.10 2.98 -1.57
C ILE A 105 8.11 3.06 -0.04
N VAL A 106 7.36 4.00 0.50
CA VAL A 106 7.15 4.17 1.94
C VAL A 106 5.88 3.44 2.33
N HIS A 107 6.02 2.39 3.11
CA HIS A 107 4.92 1.57 3.58
C HIS A 107 4.22 2.20 4.79
N GLY A 108 2.91 2.03 4.88
CA GLY A 108 2.10 2.42 6.02
C GLY A 108 1.82 3.90 6.12
N THR A 109 1.71 4.37 7.34
CA THR A 109 1.33 5.76 7.68
C THR A 109 2.29 6.78 7.06
N LEU A 110 1.74 7.87 6.57
CA LEU A 110 2.40 8.97 5.84
C LEU A 110 2.91 8.60 4.44
N GLY A 111 3.07 7.32 4.13
CA GLY A 111 3.56 6.84 2.83
C GLY A 111 2.46 6.36 1.89
N GLU A 112 1.39 5.76 2.42
CA GLU A 112 0.30 5.16 1.65
C GLU A 112 -1.06 5.85 1.86
N ASP A 113 -1.14 6.84 2.73
CA ASP A 113 -2.38 7.47 3.18
C ASP A 113 -2.75 8.78 2.44
N GLY A 114 -2.03 9.13 1.40
CA GLY A 114 -2.22 10.37 0.64
C GLY A 114 -1.35 11.54 1.11
N SER A 115 -0.72 11.46 2.27
CA SER A 115 0.11 12.55 2.81
C SER A 115 1.35 12.78 1.94
N LEU A 116 2.12 11.74 1.64
CA LEU A 116 3.27 11.81 0.76
C LEU A 116 2.86 12.23 -0.66
N GLN A 117 1.78 11.66 -1.18
CA GLN A 117 1.25 11.97 -2.49
C GLN A 117 0.85 13.44 -2.61
N GLY A 118 0.20 13.99 -1.57
CA GLY A 118 -0.16 15.41 -1.50
C GLY A 118 1.05 16.32 -1.52
N MET A 119 2.10 16.00 -0.79
CA MET A 119 3.35 16.76 -0.76
C MET A 119 4.03 16.76 -2.12
N LEU A 120 4.13 15.59 -2.78
CA LEU A 120 4.72 15.47 -4.12
C LEU A 120 3.90 16.23 -5.17
N ARG A 121 2.58 16.19 -5.07
CA ARG A 121 1.68 16.90 -5.97
C ARG A 121 1.84 18.42 -5.85
N VAL A 122 1.89 18.97 -4.64
CA VAL A 122 2.12 20.40 -4.40
C VAL A 122 3.51 20.83 -4.88
N ALA A 123 4.51 19.95 -4.79
CA ALA A 123 5.84 20.17 -5.33
C ALA A 123 5.94 20.01 -6.85
N ASN A 124 4.84 19.67 -7.53
CA ASN A 124 4.79 19.44 -8.98
C ASN A 124 5.75 18.35 -9.48
N LEU A 125 5.91 17.30 -8.70
CA LEU A 125 6.73 16.14 -9.02
C LEU A 125 5.84 14.99 -9.49
N PRO A 126 6.07 14.42 -10.70
CA PRO A 126 5.44 13.15 -11.09
C PRO A 126 5.81 12.06 -10.10
N PHE A 127 4.87 11.18 -9.79
CA PHE A 127 5.15 10.05 -8.89
C PHE A 127 4.41 8.78 -9.28
N VAL A 128 5.04 7.65 -9.02
CA VAL A 128 4.49 6.31 -9.22
C VAL A 128 3.42 6.01 -8.17
N GLY A 129 2.37 5.33 -8.59
CA GLY A 129 1.31 4.85 -7.71
C GLY A 129 0.05 5.73 -7.75
N SER A 130 -0.88 5.44 -6.87
CA SER A 130 -2.16 6.15 -6.77
C SER A 130 -1.99 7.57 -6.23
N ASP A 131 -2.89 8.46 -6.65
CA ASP A 131 -2.91 9.86 -6.21
C ASP A 131 -3.52 9.99 -4.80
N VAL A 132 -3.63 11.19 -4.32
CA VAL A 132 -4.06 11.55 -2.95
C VAL A 132 -5.36 10.88 -2.55
N LEU A 133 -6.41 11.03 -3.34
CA LEU A 133 -7.73 10.49 -2.99
C LEU A 133 -7.73 8.97 -2.91
N ALA A 134 -7.20 8.32 -3.92
CA ALA A 134 -7.18 6.86 -3.96
C ALA A 134 -6.29 6.26 -2.86
N SER A 135 -5.14 6.86 -2.60
CA SER A 135 -4.26 6.43 -1.50
C SER A 135 -4.95 6.56 -0.15
N ALA A 136 -5.55 7.70 0.14
CA ALA A 136 -6.27 7.93 1.40
C ALA A 136 -7.49 7.00 1.55
N ALA A 137 -8.28 6.85 0.48
CA ALA A 137 -9.47 5.99 0.49
C ALA A 137 -9.13 4.50 0.64
N CYS A 138 -8.08 4.02 -0.02
CA CYS A 138 -7.63 2.63 0.09
C CYS A 138 -7.01 2.32 1.46
N MET A 139 -6.38 3.29 2.10
CA MET A 139 -5.81 3.11 3.43
C MET A 139 -6.88 3.00 4.51
N ASP A 140 -7.94 3.77 4.41
CA ASP A 140 -9.05 3.78 5.36
C ASP A 140 -10.05 2.66 5.05
N LYS A 141 -10.06 1.62 5.86
CA LYS A 141 -10.91 0.43 5.64
C LYS A 141 -12.41 0.74 5.69
N ASP A 142 -12.82 1.70 6.49
CA ASP A 142 -14.22 2.15 6.56
C ASP A 142 -14.65 2.84 5.25
N VAL A 143 -13.84 3.78 4.75
CA VAL A 143 -14.10 4.48 3.49
C VAL A 143 -14.04 3.53 2.31
N THR A 144 -13.01 2.68 2.23
CA THR A 144 -12.89 1.63 1.21
C THR A 144 -14.15 0.79 1.12
N LYS A 145 -14.62 0.26 2.24
CA LYS A 145 -15.80 -0.61 2.30
C LYS A 145 -17.07 0.12 1.87
N ARG A 146 -17.25 1.35 2.28
CA ARG A 146 -18.41 2.18 1.89
C ARG A 146 -18.44 2.42 0.38
N LEU A 147 -17.32 2.77 -0.22
CA LEU A 147 -17.21 3.00 -1.67
C LEU A 147 -17.43 1.71 -2.48
N LEU A 148 -16.83 0.61 -2.06
CA LEU A 148 -17.03 -0.70 -2.71
C LEU A 148 -18.48 -1.17 -2.62
N ARG A 149 -19.13 -0.99 -1.47
CA ARG A 149 -20.54 -1.33 -1.28
C ARG A 149 -21.45 -0.47 -2.18
N ASP A 150 -21.19 0.83 -2.27
CA ASP A 150 -21.95 1.72 -3.16
C ASP A 150 -21.83 1.30 -4.63
N ALA A 151 -20.67 0.78 -5.03
CA ALA A 151 -20.42 0.24 -6.38
C ALA A 151 -21.04 -1.16 -6.62
N GLY A 152 -21.71 -1.74 -5.63
CA GLY A 152 -22.33 -3.07 -5.73
C GLY A 152 -21.36 -4.24 -5.58
N LEU A 153 -20.16 -4.02 -5.04
CA LEU A 153 -19.17 -5.06 -4.75
C LEU A 153 -19.38 -5.65 -3.36
N ASN A 154 -19.11 -6.95 -3.22
CA ASN A 154 -19.25 -7.63 -1.95
C ASN A 154 -18.10 -7.29 -1.00
N ILE A 155 -18.45 -6.89 0.21
CA ILE A 155 -17.53 -6.68 1.32
C ILE A 155 -18.05 -7.42 2.55
N ALA A 156 -17.19 -7.70 3.52
CA ALA A 156 -17.64 -8.22 4.81
C ALA A 156 -18.52 -7.18 5.52
N PRO A 157 -19.69 -7.56 6.04
CA PRO A 157 -20.48 -6.68 6.88
C PRO A 157 -19.67 -6.15 8.04
N PHE A 158 -19.86 -4.88 8.39
CA PHE A 158 -19.03 -4.21 9.39
C PHE A 158 -19.79 -3.12 10.15
N ILE A 159 -19.24 -2.75 11.30
CA ILE A 159 -19.67 -1.63 12.13
C ILE A 159 -18.45 -0.75 12.36
N THR A 160 -18.63 0.56 12.24
CA THR A 160 -17.58 1.54 12.49
C THR A 160 -17.72 2.11 13.91
N LEU A 161 -16.62 2.02 14.67
CA LEU A 161 -16.50 2.61 16.00
C LEU A 161 -15.60 3.84 15.94
N THR A 162 -16.02 4.87 16.63
CA THR A 162 -15.24 6.07 16.91
C THR A 162 -15.15 6.26 18.43
N ARG A 163 -14.29 7.18 18.87
CA ARG A 163 -14.24 7.52 20.30
C ARG A 163 -15.58 8.04 20.83
N ALA A 164 -16.39 8.65 19.97
CA ALA A 164 -17.68 9.20 20.34
C ALA A 164 -18.77 8.14 20.53
N ASN A 165 -18.74 7.05 19.74
CA ASN A 165 -19.82 6.07 19.74
C ASN A 165 -19.47 4.71 20.37
N ARG A 166 -18.17 4.43 20.64
CA ARG A 166 -17.71 3.11 21.09
C ARG A 166 -18.43 2.58 22.34
N HIS A 167 -18.84 3.47 23.23
CA HIS A 167 -19.54 3.10 24.48
C HIS A 167 -21.05 2.99 24.32
N ASN A 168 -21.59 3.41 23.17
CA ASN A 168 -23.02 3.38 22.86
C ASN A 168 -23.42 2.12 22.08
N ILE A 169 -22.47 1.33 21.63
CA ILE A 169 -22.70 0.10 20.87
C ILE A 169 -22.23 -1.08 21.72
N SER A 170 -23.16 -1.91 22.17
CA SER A 170 -22.87 -3.07 23.00
C SER A 170 -22.33 -4.25 22.18
N PHE A 171 -21.59 -5.16 22.82
CA PHE A 171 -21.18 -6.41 22.20
C PHE A 171 -22.39 -7.23 21.70
N ALA A 172 -23.48 -7.25 22.46
CA ALA A 172 -24.71 -7.95 22.08
C ALA A 172 -25.30 -7.41 20.76
N GLU A 173 -25.28 -6.11 20.54
CA GLU A 173 -25.71 -5.50 19.27
C GLU A 173 -24.78 -5.89 18.12
N VAL A 174 -23.48 -5.86 18.36
CA VAL A 174 -22.46 -6.25 17.35
C VAL A 174 -22.62 -7.73 16.97
N GLU A 175 -22.71 -8.61 17.96
CA GLU A 175 -22.93 -10.05 17.75
C GLU A 175 -24.23 -10.33 17.00
N SER A 176 -25.31 -9.64 17.36
CA SER A 176 -26.60 -9.77 16.68
C SER A 176 -26.55 -9.40 15.21
N LYS A 177 -25.79 -8.36 14.86
CA LYS A 177 -25.68 -7.86 13.47
C LYS A 177 -24.67 -8.62 12.62
N LEU A 178 -23.55 -9.05 13.21
CA LEU A 178 -22.41 -9.58 12.46
C LEU A 178 -22.17 -11.06 12.70
N GLY A 179 -22.68 -11.64 13.81
CA GLY A 179 -22.34 -13.00 14.23
C GLY A 179 -20.91 -13.10 14.76
N LEU A 180 -20.48 -14.32 15.03
CA LEU A 180 -19.11 -14.68 15.45
C LEU A 180 -18.48 -15.64 14.46
N PRO A 181 -17.16 -15.64 14.26
CA PRO A 181 -16.18 -14.74 14.85
C PRO A 181 -16.23 -13.34 14.26
N LEU A 182 -15.66 -12.38 14.99
CA LEU A 182 -15.46 -10.99 14.55
C LEU A 182 -13.98 -10.71 14.37
N PHE A 183 -13.66 -9.73 13.50
CA PHE A 183 -12.34 -9.12 13.42
C PHE A 183 -12.45 -7.65 13.78
N VAL A 184 -11.64 -7.23 14.73
CA VAL A 184 -11.54 -5.82 15.18
C VAL A 184 -10.25 -5.25 14.62
N LYS A 185 -10.34 -4.14 13.90
CA LYS A 185 -9.21 -3.56 13.14
C LYS A 185 -9.17 -2.05 13.30
N PRO A 186 -7.99 -1.44 13.50
CA PRO A 186 -7.83 -0.01 13.22
C PRO A 186 -8.15 0.27 11.74
N ALA A 187 -8.83 1.38 11.45
CA ALA A 187 -9.25 1.68 10.08
C ALA A 187 -8.07 2.00 9.15
N ASN A 188 -7.03 2.67 9.65
CA ASN A 188 -5.93 3.24 8.86
C ASN A 188 -4.56 2.61 9.15
N GLN A 189 -4.53 1.35 9.57
CA GLN A 189 -3.27 0.62 9.77
C GLN A 189 -3.11 -0.52 8.78
N GLY A 190 -1.89 -0.69 8.27
CA GLY A 190 -1.51 -1.82 7.43
C GLY A 190 -0.92 -2.98 8.23
N SER A 191 -0.52 -4.04 7.53
CA SER A 191 0.27 -5.16 8.07
C SER A 191 -0.34 -5.84 9.30
N SER A 192 -1.66 -5.88 9.41
CA SER A 192 -2.40 -6.49 10.54
C SER A 192 -2.10 -5.86 11.91
N VAL A 193 -1.56 -4.64 11.96
CA VAL A 193 -1.31 -3.93 13.21
C VAL A 193 -2.62 -3.66 13.95
N GLY A 194 -2.69 -4.06 15.22
CA GLY A 194 -3.87 -3.88 16.07
C GLY A 194 -5.09 -4.70 15.69
N VAL A 195 -4.95 -5.69 14.81
CA VAL A 195 -6.04 -6.60 14.38
C VAL A 195 -6.19 -7.75 15.37
N SER A 196 -7.44 -8.02 15.77
CA SER A 196 -7.76 -9.13 16.68
C SER A 196 -8.96 -9.93 16.18
N LYS A 197 -8.89 -11.26 16.32
CA LYS A 197 -10.03 -12.17 16.16
C LYS A 197 -10.77 -12.28 17.48
N VAL A 198 -12.09 -12.17 17.45
CA VAL A 198 -12.96 -12.09 18.64
C VAL A 198 -14.06 -13.15 18.58
N THR A 199 -14.19 -13.94 19.63
CA THR A 199 -15.20 -14.97 19.78
C THR A 199 -16.02 -14.83 21.08
N SER A 200 -15.73 -13.80 21.91
CA SER A 200 -16.40 -13.55 23.18
C SER A 200 -16.43 -12.06 23.51
N GLU A 201 -17.31 -11.65 24.45
CA GLU A 201 -17.39 -10.27 24.92
C GLU A 201 -16.10 -9.78 25.58
N GLU A 202 -15.43 -10.64 26.36
CA GLU A 202 -14.17 -10.31 27.00
C GLU A 202 -13.08 -10.02 25.95
N GLN A 203 -12.95 -10.88 24.95
CA GLN A 203 -12.03 -10.66 23.83
C GLN A 203 -12.38 -9.40 23.05
N TYR A 204 -13.66 -9.11 22.85
CA TYR A 204 -14.11 -7.90 22.17
C TYR A 204 -13.64 -6.63 22.86
N THR A 205 -13.82 -6.55 24.18
CA THR A 205 -13.41 -5.38 24.96
C THR A 205 -11.89 -5.14 24.85
N ILE A 206 -11.09 -6.19 24.99
CA ILE A 206 -9.64 -6.14 24.86
C ILE A 206 -9.24 -5.71 23.42
N ALA A 207 -9.86 -6.29 22.41
CA ALA A 207 -9.58 -6.02 21.00
C ALA A 207 -9.90 -4.58 20.60
N VAL A 208 -11.03 -4.04 21.05
CA VAL A 208 -11.43 -2.65 20.78
C VAL A 208 -10.47 -1.67 21.45
N ASP A 209 -10.11 -1.90 22.70
CA ASP A 209 -9.15 -1.05 23.41
C ASP A 209 -7.78 -1.06 22.71
N LEU A 210 -7.29 -2.23 22.31
CA LEU A 210 -6.04 -2.35 21.56
C LEU A 210 -6.09 -1.58 20.23
N ALA A 211 -7.17 -1.75 19.45
CA ALA A 211 -7.29 -1.08 18.14
C ALA A 211 -7.30 0.45 18.28
N PHE A 212 -7.93 0.98 19.33
CA PHE A 212 -7.94 2.42 19.62
C PHE A 212 -6.59 2.98 20.10
N GLU A 213 -5.62 2.13 20.43
CA GLU A 213 -4.24 2.59 20.66
C GLU A 213 -3.56 3.02 19.35
N PHE A 214 -3.99 2.46 18.21
CA PHE A 214 -3.39 2.67 16.89
C PHE A 214 -4.15 3.65 15.99
N ASP A 215 -5.44 3.89 16.25
CA ASP A 215 -6.26 4.76 15.40
C ASP A 215 -7.41 5.40 16.19
N HIS A 216 -7.94 6.48 15.66
CA HIS A 216 -9.14 7.15 16.17
C HIS A 216 -10.45 6.49 15.70
N LYS A 217 -10.35 5.65 14.67
CA LYS A 217 -11.46 4.94 14.05
C LYS A 217 -11.13 3.46 13.96
N VAL A 218 -12.10 2.64 14.35
CA VAL A 218 -11.96 1.18 14.39
C VAL A 218 -13.14 0.57 13.64
N ILE A 219 -12.89 -0.49 12.87
CA ILE A 219 -13.96 -1.29 12.29
C ILE A 219 -14.06 -2.64 12.97
N VAL A 220 -15.27 -3.11 13.09
CA VAL A 220 -15.60 -4.47 13.54
C VAL A 220 -16.25 -5.18 12.37
N GLU A 221 -15.62 -6.23 11.87
CA GLU A 221 -16.08 -6.97 10.70
C GLU A 221 -16.55 -8.36 11.07
N GLN A 222 -17.55 -8.83 10.32
CA GLN A 222 -17.87 -10.25 10.30
C GLN A 222 -16.67 -11.05 9.79
N GLY A 223 -16.32 -12.13 10.47
CA GLY A 223 -15.33 -13.10 9.99
C GLY A 223 -15.86 -13.84 8.77
N ILE A 224 -15.11 -13.81 7.68
CA ILE A 224 -15.44 -14.52 6.44
C ILE A 224 -14.62 -15.80 6.37
N LYS A 225 -15.32 -16.94 6.23
CA LYS A 225 -14.67 -18.20 5.95
C LYS A 225 -14.39 -18.31 4.47
N GLY A 226 -13.11 -18.32 4.10
CA GLY A 226 -12.71 -18.36 2.70
C GLY A 226 -11.20 -18.46 2.54
N ARG A 227 -10.80 -18.71 1.30
CA ARG A 227 -9.39 -18.72 0.88
C ARG A 227 -8.95 -17.28 0.62
N GLU A 228 -7.75 -16.93 1.02
CA GLU A 228 -7.19 -15.61 0.76
C GLU A 228 -6.54 -15.57 -0.64
N ILE A 229 -7.14 -14.82 -1.54
CA ILE A 229 -6.68 -14.66 -2.93
C ILE A 229 -6.24 -13.22 -3.15
N GLU A 230 -5.12 -13.05 -3.83
CA GLU A 230 -4.57 -11.75 -4.21
C GLU A 230 -4.60 -11.60 -5.73
N CYS A 231 -4.91 -10.39 -6.21
CA CYS A 231 -4.86 -10.03 -7.62
C CYS A 231 -4.28 -8.63 -7.78
N ALA A 232 -3.22 -8.49 -8.56
CA ALA A 232 -2.65 -7.18 -8.87
C ALA A 232 -3.35 -6.57 -10.08
N VAL A 233 -3.49 -5.24 -10.06
CA VAL A 233 -4.06 -4.47 -11.17
C VAL A 233 -3.06 -3.38 -11.55
N LEU A 234 -2.76 -3.23 -12.83
CA LEU A 234 -1.77 -2.32 -13.39
C LEU A 234 -2.39 -1.44 -14.46
N GLY A 235 -2.21 -0.15 -14.39
CA GLY A 235 -2.61 0.81 -15.42
C GLY A 235 -3.29 2.05 -14.86
N ASN A 236 -3.49 3.03 -15.72
CA ASN A 236 -4.27 4.23 -15.43
C ASN A 236 -5.70 4.07 -15.96
N ASP A 237 -5.97 4.52 -17.19
CA ASP A 237 -7.34 4.50 -17.75
C ASP A 237 -7.80 3.10 -18.18
N ASN A 238 -6.90 2.24 -18.61
CA ASN A 238 -7.16 0.88 -19.06
C ASN A 238 -6.42 -0.16 -18.20
N PRO A 239 -6.82 -0.33 -16.93
CA PRO A 239 -6.12 -1.24 -16.04
C PRO A 239 -6.29 -2.71 -16.44
N GLN A 240 -5.22 -3.47 -16.26
CA GLN A 240 -5.18 -4.91 -16.49
C GLN A 240 -4.93 -5.64 -15.19
N ALA A 241 -5.61 -6.77 -15.01
CA ALA A 241 -5.40 -7.63 -13.85
C ALA A 241 -4.38 -8.73 -14.12
N SER A 242 -3.55 -9.03 -13.13
CA SER A 242 -2.65 -10.19 -13.12
C SER A 242 -3.43 -11.50 -12.95
N THR A 243 -2.74 -12.64 -13.12
CA THR A 243 -3.25 -13.89 -12.58
C THR A 243 -3.33 -13.82 -11.04
N CYS A 244 -4.23 -14.61 -10.45
CA CYS A 244 -4.41 -14.63 -9.01
C CYS A 244 -3.31 -15.43 -8.31
N GLY A 245 -2.93 -14.98 -7.12
CA GLY A 245 -2.12 -15.72 -6.16
C GLY A 245 -2.96 -16.08 -4.94
N GLU A 246 -2.52 -17.08 -4.18
CA GLU A 246 -3.17 -17.48 -2.93
C GLU A 246 -2.19 -17.43 -1.77
N ILE A 247 -2.62 -16.87 -0.64
CA ILE A 247 -1.89 -16.97 0.62
C ILE A 247 -2.36 -18.23 1.34
N VAL A 248 -1.48 -19.22 1.44
CA VAL A 248 -1.73 -20.47 2.15
C VAL A 248 -1.01 -20.42 3.49
N LEU A 249 -1.77 -20.50 4.57
CA LEU A 249 -1.23 -20.56 5.92
C LEU A 249 -0.82 -22.00 6.26
N THR A 250 0.36 -22.18 6.85
CA THR A 250 0.89 -23.49 7.26
C THR A 250 0.39 -23.93 8.62
N SER A 251 -0.26 -23.03 9.39
CA SER A 251 -0.87 -23.30 10.69
C SER A 251 -2.20 -22.55 10.84
N ASP A 252 -3.13 -23.13 11.62
CA ASP A 252 -4.46 -22.56 11.92
C ASP A 252 -4.42 -21.26 12.75
N PHE A 253 -3.25 -20.71 13.03
CA PHE A 253 -3.08 -19.55 13.89
C PHE A 253 -2.87 -18.28 13.08
N TYR A 254 -3.90 -17.44 13.05
CA TYR A 254 -3.88 -16.06 12.63
C TYR A 254 -3.24 -15.19 13.72
N ALA A 255 -1.93 -15.07 13.74
CA ALA A 255 -1.28 -14.02 14.49
C ALA A 255 -0.41 -13.19 13.53
N TYR A 256 -0.32 -11.88 13.79
CA TYR A 256 0.63 -10.97 13.14
C TYR A 256 2.04 -11.57 13.07
N ASP A 257 2.47 -12.22 14.14
CA ASP A 257 3.75 -12.89 14.25
C ASP A 257 3.94 -14.03 13.23
N THR A 258 2.88 -14.76 12.90
CA THR A 258 2.93 -15.86 11.92
C THR A 258 3.02 -15.35 10.49
N LYS A 259 2.47 -14.17 10.20
CA LYS A 259 2.43 -13.61 8.84
C LYS A 259 3.74 -12.89 8.46
N TYR A 260 4.50 -12.38 9.42
CA TYR A 260 5.66 -11.50 9.18
C TYR A 260 6.96 -11.93 9.86
N ILE A 261 6.92 -12.75 10.90
CA ILE A 261 8.11 -13.18 11.68
C ILE A 261 8.44 -14.64 11.38
N ASP A 262 7.44 -15.47 11.08
CA ASP A 262 7.64 -16.85 10.70
C ASP A 262 7.67 -16.96 9.18
N GLU A 263 8.86 -17.04 8.60
CA GLU A 263 9.07 -17.23 7.15
C GLU A 263 8.36 -18.51 6.62
N ASP A 264 8.09 -19.46 7.48
CA ASP A 264 7.38 -20.72 7.18
C ASP A 264 5.87 -20.63 7.44
N GLY A 265 5.36 -19.54 8.01
CA GLY A 265 3.96 -19.41 8.47
C GLY A 265 2.94 -19.12 7.37
N ALA A 266 3.36 -18.53 6.25
CA ALA A 266 2.51 -18.26 5.10
C ALA A 266 3.27 -18.46 3.80
N LYS A 267 2.66 -19.18 2.86
CA LYS A 267 3.22 -19.41 1.52
C LYS A 267 2.34 -18.76 0.46
N VAL A 268 2.94 -17.98 -0.42
CA VAL A 268 2.25 -17.44 -1.60
C VAL A 268 2.38 -18.44 -2.74
N VAL A 269 1.24 -18.91 -3.25
CA VAL A 269 1.15 -19.82 -4.40
C VAL A 269 0.64 -19.05 -5.60
N VAL A 270 1.45 -18.94 -6.65
CA VAL A 270 1.11 -18.23 -7.88
C VAL A 270 1.44 -19.14 -9.08
N PRO A 271 0.47 -19.39 -9.97
CA PRO A 271 -0.94 -19.03 -9.89
C PRO A 271 -1.67 -19.78 -8.77
N ALA A 272 -2.75 -19.17 -8.26
CA ALA A 272 -3.62 -19.81 -7.29
C ALA A 272 -4.28 -21.06 -7.91
N ALA A 273 -4.45 -22.12 -7.10
CA ALA A 273 -5.12 -23.35 -7.54
C ALA A 273 -6.65 -23.16 -7.51
N ILE A 274 -7.16 -22.39 -8.46
CA ILE A 274 -8.59 -22.12 -8.66
C ILE A 274 -8.98 -22.37 -10.10
N ALA A 275 -10.29 -22.62 -10.32
CA ALA A 275 -10.81 -22.82 -11.67
C ALA A 275 -10.60 -21.55 -12.54
N PRO A 276 -10.36 -21.70 -13.86
CA PRO A 276 -10.16 -20.55 -14.76
C PRO A 276 -11.28 -19.51 -14.70
N GLU A 277 -12.53 -19.96 -14.58
CA GLU A 277 -13.71 -19.09 -14.48
C GLU A 277 -13.70 -18.26 -13.20
N ILE A 278 -13.23 -18.83 -12.11
CA ILE A 278 -13.10 -18.13 -10.81
C ILE A 278 -11.94 -17.14 -10.87
N ASN A 279 -10.81 -17.53 -11.47
CA ASN A 279 -9.70 -16.62 -11.71
C ASN A 279 -10.15 -15.39 -12.51
N ASP A 280 -10.88 -15.58 -13.59
CA ASP A 280 -11.40 -14.50 -14.43
C ASP A 280 -12.43 -13.62 -13.70
N LYS A 281 -13.27 -14.23 -12.86
CA LYS A 281 -14.23 -13.52 -12.01
C LYS A 281 -13.51 -12.60 -11.01
N ILE A 282 -12.49 -13.09 -10.33
CA ILE A 282 -11.70 -12.31 -9.36
C ILE A 282 -10.96 -11.18 -10.08
N ARG A 283 -10.37 -11.45 -11.23
CA ARG A 283 -9.70 -10.44 -12.06
C ARG A 283 -10.63 -9.30 -12.45
N ALA A 284 -11.83 -9.61 -12.88
CA ALA A 284 -12.84 -8.60 -13.24
C ALA A 284 -13.27 -7.76 -12.02
N ILE A 285 -13.49 -8.39 -10.87
CA ILE A 285 -13.82 -7.72 -9.60
C ILE A 285 -12.67 -6.83 -9.14
N ALA A 286 -11.44 -7.29 -9.26
CA ALA A 286 -10.25 -6.52 -8.89
C ALA A 286 -10.12 -5.24 -9.74
N VAL A 287 -10.35 -5.32 -11.05
CA VAL A 287 -10.36 -4.15 -11.95
C VAL A 287 -11.48 -3.18 -11.55
N GLN A 288 -12.68 -3.68 -11.29
CA GLN A 288 -13.81 -2.84 -10.88
C GLN A 288 -13.53 -2.14 -9.54
N ALA A 289 -12.97 -2.83 -8.56
CA ALA A 289 -12.59 -2.25 -7.28
C ALA A 289 -11.52 -1.16 -7.45
N TYR A 290 -10.51 -1.43 -8.26
CA TYR A 290 -9.44 -0.50 -8.61
C TYR A 290 -9.99 0.80 -9.22
N GLN A 291 -10.89 0.68 -10.18
CA GLN A 291 -11.52 1.82 -10.84
C GLN A 291 -12.48 2.57 -9.89
N THR A 292 -13.23 1.87 -9.07
CA THR A 292 -14.14 2.47 -8.09
C THR A 292 -13.42 3.38 -7.11
N LEU A 293 -12.23 2.99 -6.67
CA LEU A 293 -11.42 3.77 -5.72
C LEU A 293 -10.52 4.80 -6.40
N GLY A 294 -10.54 4.87 -7.73
CA GLY A 294 -9.74 5.83 -8.50
C GLY A 294 -8.24 5.55 -8.47
N CYS A 295 -7.85 4.30 -8.32
CA CYS A 295 -6.44 3.89 -8.32
C CYS A 295 -5.75 4.18 -9.65
N ALA A 296 -4.44 4.38 -9.59
CA ALA A 296 -3.56 4.55 -10.75
C ALA A 296 -2.23 3.84 -10.49
N GLY A 297 -1.47 3.61 -11.56
CA GLY A 297 -0.21 2.88 -11.47
C GLY A 297 -0.46 1.41 -11.20
N MET A 298 -0.40 1.00 -9.96
CA MET A 298 -0.67 -0.39 -9.55
C MET A 298 -1.32 -0.45 -8.17
N ALA A 299 -2.16 -1.46 -7.97
CA ALA A 299 -2.64 -1.87 -6.65
C ALA A 299 -2.75 -3.40 -6.60
N ARG A 300 -2.79 -3.94 -5.38
CA ARG A 300 -3.12 -5.33 -5.13
C ARG A 300 -4.46 -5.39 -4.42
N VAL A 301 -5.39 -6.14 -4.97
CA VAL A 301 -6.71 -6.37 -4.41
C VAL A 301 -6.72 -7.72 -3.72
N ASP A 302 -7.00 -7.73 -2.44
CA ASP A 302 -7.06 -8.92 -1.60
C ASP A 302 -8.53 -9.29 -1.36
N VAL A 303 -8.87 -10.55 -1.64
CA VAL A 303 -10.24 -11.05 -1.53
C VAL A 303 -10.29 -12.35 -0.74
N PHE A 304 -11.46 -12.64 -0.16
CA PHE A 304 -11.81 -13.99 0.31
C PHE A 304 -12.64 -14.69 -0.77
N LEU A 305 -12.26 -15.92 -1.10
CA LEU A 305 -13.04 -16.81 -1.93
C LEU A 305 -13.73 -17.82 -1.02
N THR A 306 -15.06 -17.73 -0.90
CA THR A 306 -15.85 -18.61 -0.05
C THR A 306 -15.98 -20.02 -0.63
N PRO A 307 -16.38 -21.03 0.17
CA PRO A 307 -16.66 -22.37 -0.35
C PRO A 307 -17.73 -22.40 -1.46
N GLU A 308 -18.65 -21.43 -1.47
CA GLU A 308 -19.68 -21.25 -2.50
C GLU A 308 -19.21 -20.43 -3.71
N ASN A 309 -17.90 -20.15 -3.80
CA ASN A 309 -17.29 -19.34 -4.84
C ASN A 309 -17.78 -17.86 -4.88
N GLU A 310 -18.23 -17.34 -3.75
CA GLU A 310 -18.44 -15.91 -3.59
C GLU A 310 -17.10 -15.19 -3.37
N VAL A 311 -16.97 -14.02 -3.97
CA VAL A 311 -15.78 -13.18 -3.85
C VAL A 311 -16.10 -11.99 -2.96
N VAL A 312 -15.42 -11.91 -1.81
CA VAL A 312 -15.59 -10.84 -0.82
C VAL A 312 -14.31 -10.03 -0.78
N ILE A 313 -14.36 -8.75 -1.12
CA ILE A 313 -13.16 -7.90 -1.09
C ILE A 313 -12.79 -7.59 0.35
N ASN A 314 -11.53 -7.84 0.70
CA ASN A 314 -10.99 -7.56 2.02
C ASN A 314 -10.34 -6.17 2.06
N GLU A 315 -9.31 -5.96 1.23
CA GLU A 315 -8.58 -4.69 1.20
C GLU A 315 -7.92 -4.42 -0.15
N ILE A 316 -7.48 -3.19 -0.37
CA ILE A 316 -6.73 -2.77 -1.54
C ILE A 316 -5.46 -2.07 -1.08
N ASN A 317 -4.33 -2.56 -1.57
CA ASN A 317 -3.00 -2.04 -1.26
C ASN A 317 -2.42 -1.34 -2.49
N THR A 318 -2.02 -0.10 -2.34
CA THR A 318 -1.59 0.77 -3.45
C THR A 318 -0.09 0.71 -3.75
N LEU A 319 0.64 -0.23 -3.16
CA LEU A 319 2.06 -0.47 -3.43
C LEU A 319 2.31 -1.72 -4.28
N PRO A 320 3.40 -1.72 -5.08
CA PRO A 320 3.75 -2.81 -5.98
C PRO A 320 4.02 -4.16 -5.30
N GLY A 321 3.50 -5.23 -5.89
CA GLY A 321 3.71 -6.62 -5.47
C GLY A 321 4.26 -7.52 -6.60
N SER A 322 4.56 -8.77 -6.29
CA SER A 322 5.28 -9.72 -7.14
C SER A 322 4.42 -10.56 -8.10
N LEU A 323 3.10 -10.37 -8.11
CA LEU A 323 2.15 -11.22 -8.88
C LEU A 323 2.32 -11.13 -10.41
N TRP A 324 2.91 -10.07 -10.91
CA TRP A 324 3.07 -9.82 -12.34
C TRP A 324 4.07 -10.74 -13.03
N GLN A 325 5.07 -11.24 -12.29
CA GLN A 325 6.05 -12.18 -12.86
C GLN A 325 5.36 -13.45 -13.38
N ALA A 326 4.41 -13.98 -12.65
CA ALA A 326 3.63 -15.14 -13.06
C ALA A 326 2.69 -14.85 -14.25
N SER A 327 2.40 -13.57 -14.52
CA SER A 327 1.62 -13.11 -15.67
C SER A 327 2.51 -12.73 -16.88
N GLY A 328 3.80 -13.01 -16.81
CA GLY A 328 4.75 -12.78 -17.90
C GLY A 328 5.41 -11.40 -17.89
N LEU A 329 5.19 -10.56 -16.88
CA LEU A 329 5.83 -9.27 -16.75
C LEU A 329 6.92 -9.33 -15.66
N GLY A 330 8.19 -9.30 -16.09
CA GLY A 330 9.33 -9.31 -15.17
C GLY A 330 9.40 -8.04 -14.30
N TYR A 331 10.11 -8.13 -13.18
CA TYR A 331 10.14 -7.04 -12.20
C TYR A 331 10.77 -5.75 -12.77
N THR A 332 11.83 -5.86 -13.55
CA THR A 332 12.45 -4.71 -14.25
C THR A 332 11.46 -4.00 -15.19
N ASP A 333 10.71 -4.76 -15.98
CA ASP A 333 9.72 -4.23 -16.92
C ASP A 333 8.51 -3.63 -16.17
N LEU A 334 8.11 -4.23 -15.04
CA LEU A 334 7.07 -3.68 -14.18
C LEU A 334 7.47 -2.30 -13.63
N ILE A 335 8.68 -2.16 -13.12
CA ILE A 335 9.21 -0.86 -12.64
C ILE A 335 9.19 0.17 -13.76
N THR A 336 9.67 -0.20 -14.95
CA THR A 336 9.66 0.67 -16.13
C THR A 336 8.25 1.11 -16.49
N ARG A 337 7.29 0.17 -16.53
CA ARG A 337 5.89 0.48 -16.83
C ARG A 337 5.25 1.40 -15.78
N LEU A 338 5.56 1.21 -14.51
CA LEU A 338 5.08 2.08 -13.44
C LEU A 338 5.59 3.52 -13.58
N ILE A 339 6.84 3.68 -13.97
CA ILE A 339 7.44 4.99 -14.23
C ILE A 339 6.75 5.66 -15.43
N GLU A 340 6.53 4.92 -16.52
CA GLU A 340 5.80 5.43 -17.69
C GLU A 340 4.39 5.87 -17.34
N LEU A 341 3.64 5.08 -16.55
CA LEU A 341 2.30 5.41 -16.08
C LEU A 341 2.28 6.68 -15.22
N ALA A 342 3.28 6.88 -14.38
CA ALA A 342 3.42 8.09 -13.57
C ALA A 342 3.58 9.33 -14.43
N LEU A 343 4.41 9.27 -15.48
CA LEU A 343 4.63 10.36 -16.41
C LEU A 343 3.39 10.63 -17.28
N GLU A 344 2.69 9.60 -17.73
CA GLU A 344 1.43 9.72 -18.46
C GLU A 344 0.37 10.46 -17.64
N ARG A 345 0.18 10.07 -16.38
CA ARG A 345 -0.78 10.72 -15.49
C ARG A 345 -0.41 12.18 -15.23
N HIS A 346 0.84 12.46 -14.93
CA HIS A 346 1.30 13.82 -14.68
C HIS A 346 1.08 14.72 -15.90
N ALA A 347 1.35 14.25 -17.11
CA ALA A 347 1.07 14.97 -18.34
C ALA A 347 -0.43 15.22 -18.54
N ALA A 348 -1.28 14.25 -18.24
CA ALA A 348 -2.72 14.40 -18.31
C ALA A 348 -3.25 15.44 -17.30
N ASP A 349 -2.76 15.38 -16.06
CA ASP A 349 -3.13 16.36 -15.02
C ASP A 349 -2.72 17.79 -15.39
N ASN A 350 -1.51 17.96 -15.94
CA ASN A 350 -1.01 19.28 -16.37
C ASN A 350 -1.73 19.81 -17.62
N ALA A 351 -2.41 18.97 -18.38
CA ALA A 351 -3.22 19.39 -19.52
C ALA A 351 -4.60 19.96 -19.11
N LEU A 352 -5.00 19.76 -17.86
CA LEU A 352 -6.24 20.33 -17.34
C LEU A 352 -6.16 21.84 -17.19
N LYS A 353 -7.24 22.53 -17.53
CA LYS A 353 -7.32 23.97 -17.36
C LYS A 353 -7.38 24.35 -15.89
N THR A 354 -6.53 25.27 -15.46
CA THR A 354 -6.52 25.82 -14.10
C THR A 354 -7.06 27.26 -14.03
N THR A 355 -7.33 27.85 -15.20
CA THR A 355 -7.93 29.20 -15.34
C THR A 355 -9.07 29.15 -16.35
N MET A 356 -10.06 30.04 -16.17
CA MET A 356 -11.17 30.23 -17.11
C MET A 356 -10.79 31.22 -18.21
#